data_41b230234e0e38d297a3b434085690d7
#
_entry.id   41b230234e0e38d297a3b434085690d7
#
_cell.length_a   1.000
_cell.length_b   1.000
_cell.length_c   1.000
_cell.angle_alpha   90.00
_cell.angle_beta   90.00
_cell.angle_gamma   90.00
#
_symmetry.space_group_name_H-M   'P 1'
#
loop_
_entity.id
_entity.type
_entity.pdbx_description
1 polymer ?
#
loop_
_entity_poly.entity_id
_entity_poly.type
_entity_poly.pdbx_seq_one_letter_code
_entity_poly.pdbx_strand_id
1 'polypeptide(L)'
;MRYCLKSRQKKELLAEADEIRVAARDYRQAVDLMEEYPAARIIVDIDDLDIKWSILQALNEKYPGRLTLCLAVGDVLEEFKNFEYFFSFYLNTWQDLNSAVSLGVNEGFIGAPLFFQQDKIKERYPNFKVRAIPNRAATGNVARADFAHGTWIRPEDTEFYEPYVSCFEFASPSAEIEETVYKIYKRREWRGNINVLIPQLDYNTNNQFIAKEIMPTRLNCNQTCETRNSCHLCDTALKWQATIEEYRRQKEEKRTVKSTSMVTD
;
A
#
# COMPACT_ATOMS: atom_id res chain seq x y z
N MET A 1 -0.78 -10.14 12.16
CA MET A 1 -0.82 -9.10 11.10
C MET A 1 -1.86 -8.06 11.44
N ARG A 2 -1.51 -6.77 11.44
CA ARG A 2 -2.44 -5.64 11.63
C ARG A 2 -2.93 -5.12 10.27
N TYR A 3 -4.14 -4.54 10.26
CA TYR A 3 -4.73 -3.90 9.09
C TYR A 3 -5.07 -2.45 9.38
N CYS A 4 -4.63 -1.55 8.52
CA CYS A 4 -4.94 -0.14 8.56
C CYS A 4 -6.01 0.19 7.51
N LEU A 5 -7.12 0.80 7.94
CA LEU A 5 -8.20 1.26 7.07
C LEU A 5 -8.33 2.79 7.15
N LYS A 6 -8.80 3.40 6.07
CA LYS A 6 -9.07 4.84 6.04
C LYS A 6 -10.38 5.16 6.75
N SER A 7 -10.43 6.28 7.45
CA SER A 7 -11.58 6.73 8.26
C SER A 7 -12.90 6.91 7.48
N ARG A 8 -12.81 6.94 6.14
CA ARG A 8 -13.99 7.00 5.25
C ARG A 8 -14.77 5.69 5.14
N GLN A 9 -14.32 4.62 5.79
CA GLN A 9 -14.98 3.32 5.76
C GLN A 9 -16.24 3.30 6.62
N LYS A 10 -17.08 2.27 6.40
CA LYS A 10 -18.26 2.00 7.21
C LYS A 10 -17.87 1.64 8.64
N LYS A 11 -18.72 1.98 9.60
CA LYS A 11 -18.47 1.75 11.04
C LYS A 11 -18.20 0.29 11.37
N GLU A 12 -18.95 -0.64 10.78
CA GLU A 12 -18.79 -2.07 10.99
C GLU A 12 -17.39 -2.55 10.57
N LEU A 13 -16.85 -1.97 9.49
CA LEU A 13 -15.53 -2.31 8.99
C LEU A 13 -14.42 -1.68 9.84
N LEU A 14 -14.61 -0.43 10.29
CA LEU A 14 -13.67 0.25 11.18
C LEU A 14 -13.57 -0.46 12.54
N ALA A 15 -14.65 -1.07 13.02
CA ALA A 15 -14.63 -1.87 14.24
C ALA A 15 -13.75 -3.13 14.17
N GLU A 16 -13.41 -3.56 12.95
CA GLU A 16 -12.50 -4.70 12.71
C GLU A 16 -11.06 -4.29 12.44
N ALA A 17 -10.80 -2.97 12.30
CA ALA A 17 -9.48 -2.45 11.97
C ALA A 17 -8.58 -2.38 13.21
N ASP A 18 -7.32 -2.73 13.05
CA ASP A 18 -6.30 -2.51 14.10
C ASP A 18 -5.84 -1.06 14.14
N GLU A 19 -5.89 -0.41 12.97
CA GLU A 19 -5.47 0.97 12.79
C GLU A 19 -6.47 1.70 11.87
N ILE A 20 -6.75 2.97 12.19
CA ILE A 20 -7.61 3.84 11.38
C ILE A 20 -6.84 5.09 11.00
N ARG A 21 -6.73 5.37 9.69
CA ARG A 21 -6.01 6.50 9.14
C ARG A 21 -6.95 7.65 8.81
N VAL A 22 -6.62 8.83 9.32
CA VAL A 22 -7.41 10.07 9.23
C VAL A 22 -6.60 11.13 8.47
N ALA A 23 -7.27 11.90 7.62
CA ALA A 23 -6.63 13.02 6.92
C ALA A 23 -6.22 14.14 7.90
N ALA A 24 -5.11 14.82 7.61
CA ALA A 24 -4.46 15.82 8.46
C ALA A 24 -5.34 16.94 8.99
N ARG A 25 -6.39 17.30 8.28
CA ARG A 25 -7.25 18.45 8.65
C ARG A 25 -8.45 18.08 9.52
N ASP A 26 -8.64 16.80 9.78
CA ASP A 26 -9.82 16.31 10.49
C ASP A 26 -9.51 15.84 11.92
N TYR A 27 -8.94 16.74 12.73
CA TYR A 27 -8.64 16.45 14.14
C TYR A 27 -9.88 16.11 14.96
N ARG A 28 -11.06 16.65 14.60
CA ARG A 28 -12.31 16.30 15.29
C ARG A 28 -12.65 14.84 15.02
N GLN A 29 -12.53 14.40 13.78
CA GLN A 29 -12.74 13.00 13.43
C GLN A 29 -11.76 12.08 14.18
N ALA A 30 -10.51 12.50 14.37
CA ALA A 30 -9.56 11.71 15.16
C ALA A 30 -10.01 11.52 16.62
N VAL A 31 -10.57 12.58 17.25
CA VAL A 31 -11.16 12.49 18.60
C VAL A 31 -12.32 11.48 18.63
N ASP A 32 -13.27 11.65 17.71
CA ASP A 32 -14.47 10.80 17.65
C ASP A 32 -14.09 9.33 17.45
N LEU A 33 -13.11 9.05 16.57
CA LEU A 33 -12.62 7.69 16.32
C LEU A 33 -11.89 7.08 17.52
N MET A 34 -11.13 7.87 18.29
CA MET A 34 -10.48 7.39 19.50
C MET A 34 -11.50 6.99 20.59
N GLU A 35 -12.64 7.67 20.64
CA GLU A 35 -13.72 7.34 21.56
C GLU A 35 -14.56 6.14 21.07
N GLU A 36 -14.88 6.11 19.79
CA GLU A 36 -15.74 5.07 19.20
C GLU A 36 -15.02 3.72 19.06
N TYR A 37 -13.68 3.73 18.75
CA TYR A 37 -12.88 2.51 18.50
C TYR A 37 -11.71 2.39 19.49
N PRO A 38 -11.97 2.05 20.76
CA PRO A 38 -10.94 2.10 21.83
C PRO A 38 -9.77 1.11 21.64
N ALA A 39 -9.94 0.07 20.82
CA ALA A 39 -8.89 -0.89 20.50
C ALA A 39 -7.99 -0.47 19.32
N ALA A 40 -8.47 0.44 18.44
CA ALA A 40 -7.73 0.84 17.26
C ALA A 40 -6.68 1.92 17.58
N ARG A 41 -5.53 1.85 16.90
CA ARG A 41 -4.55 2.94 16.83
C ARG A 41 -5.00 3.94 15.77
N ILE A 42 -4.96 5.23 16.06
CA ILE A 42 -5.34 6.28 15.14
C ILE A 42 -4.09 6.88 14.50
N ILE A 43 -4.05 6.84 13.17
CA ILE A 43 -2.97 7.40 12.36
C ILE A 43 -3.47 8.73 11.80
N VAL A 44 -2.81 9.84 12.12
CA VAL A 44 -3.13 11.16 11.60
C VAL A 44 -2.10 11.56 10.55
N ASP A 45 -2.58 11.81 9.32
CA ASP A 45 -1.74 12.33 8.25
C ASP A 45 -1.34 13.77 8.54
N ILE A 46 -0.06 14.09 8.35
CA ILE A 46 0.50 15.42 8.47
C ILE A 46 1.05 15.79 7.09
N ASP A 47 0.30 16.56 6.33
CA ASP A 47 0.62 16.96 4.95
C ASP A 47 1.15 18.39 4.83
N ASP A 48 0.97 19.22 5.87
CA ASP A 48 1.55 20.55 6.00
C ASP A 48 1.95 20.84 7.45
N LEU A 49 2.62 21.97 7.70
CA LEU A 49 3.10 22.37 9.02
C LEU A 49 2.14 23.29 9.77
N ASP A 50 0.98 23.63 9.19
CA ASP A 50 -0.10 24.37 9.88
C ASP A 50 -0.89 23.41 10.80
N ILE A 51 -0.19 22.91 11.82
CA ILE A 51 -0.68 21.86 12.71
C ILE A 51 -1.16 22.47 14.01
N LYS A 52 -2.31 22.01 14.47
CA LYS A 52 -2.82 22.35 15.80
C LYS A 52 -2.19 21.46 16.88
N TRP A 53 -0.92 21.72 17.17
CA TRP A 53 -0.12 20.94 18.14
C TRP A 53 -0.79 20.73 19.48
N SER A 54 -1.45 21.74 20.02
CA SER A 54 -2.14 21.64 21.32
C SER A 54 -3.24 20.56 21.30
N ILE A 55 -3.92 20.37 20.17
CA ILE A 55 -4.95 19.32 20.05
C ILE A 55 -4.29 17.95 20.01
N LEU A 56 -3.23 17.78 19.20
CA LEU A 56 -2.52 16.50 19.10
C LEU A 56 -1.87 16.11 20.43
N GLN A 57 -1.27 17.06 21.14
CA GLN A 57 -0.71 16.84 22.46
C GLN A 57 -1.77 16.41 23.48
N ALA A 58 -2.91 17.10 23.53
CA ALA A 58 -4.01 16.72 24.40
C ALA A 58 -4.57 15.32 24.08
N LEU A 59 -4.62 14.96 22.78
CA LEU A 59 -5.01 13.61 22.36
C LEU A 59 -3.99 12.55 22.79
N ASN A 60 -2.71 12.81 22.62
CA ASN A 60 -1.64 11.89 22.99
C ASN A 60 -1.57 11.67 24.52
N GLU A 61 -1.82 12.72 25.29
CA GLU A 61 -1.90 12.65 26.75
C GLU A 61 -3.15 11.86 27.22
N LYS A 62 -4.31 12.13 26.59
CA LYS A 62 -5.58 11.44 26.94
C LYS A 62 -5.57 9.98 26.53
N TYR A 63 -4.92 9.64 25.41
CA TYR A 63 -4.92 8.30 24.83
C TYR A 63 -3.48 7.81 24.52
N PRO A 64 -2.67 7.57 25.55
CA PRO A 64 -1.26 7.23 25.38
C PRO A 64 -1.04 5.98 24.52
N GLY A 65 -0.11 6.09 23.56
CA GLY A 65 0.25 4.99 22.66
C GLY A 65 -0.77 4.67 21.57
N ARG A 66 -1.85 5.47 21.45
CA ARG A 66 -2.90 5.26 20.45
C ARG A 66 -2.86 6.24 19.29
N LEU A 67 -2.10 7.31 19.42
CA LEU A 67 -1.89 8.30 18.36
C LEU A 67 -0.55 8.08 17.70
N THR A 68 -0.53 8.04 16.37
CA THR A 68 0.68 8.02 15.57
C THR A 68 0.56 9.02 14.42
N LEU A 69 1.63 9.72 14.11
CA LEU A 69 1.66 10.68 13.02
C LEU A 69 2.23 10.04 11.75
N CYS A 70 1.59 10.28 10.62
CA CYS A 70 2.10 9.89 9.31
C CYS A 70 2.55 11.15 8.56
N LEU A 71 3.86 11.34 8.45
CA LEU A 71 4.46 12.58 7.97
C LEU A 71 4.66 12.54 6.45
N ALA A 72 4.05 13.49 5.73
CA ALA A 72 4.32 13.71 4.30
C ALA A 72 5.51 14.66 4.08
N VAL A 73 5.97 15.34 5.13
CA VAL A 73 7.10 16.26 5.12
C VAL A 73 8.39 15.55 5.49
N GLY A 74 9.51 15.93 4.85
CA GLY A 74 10.82 15.34 5.12
C GLY A 74 11.54 15.92 6.34
N ASP A 75 11.10 17.10 6.80
CA ASP A 75 11.69 17.78 7.95
C ASP A 75 11.02 17.29 9.24
N VAL A 76 11.83 16.80 10.16
CA VAL A 76 11.37 16.36 11.47
C VAL A 76 11.51 17.52 12.45
N LEU A 77 10.40 18.07 12.88
CA LEU A 77 10.34 19.11 13.90
C LEU A 77 10.56 18.50 15.30
N GLU A 78 11.04 19.33 16.25
CA GLU A 78 11.22 18.91 17.64
C GLU A 78 9.91 18.41 18.27
N GLU A 79 8.77 18.98 17.90
CA GLU A 79 7.45 18.62 18.38
C GLU A 79 7.09 17.17 18.06
N PHE A 80 7.58 16.62 16.93
CA PHE A 80 7.31 15.22 16.55
C PHE A 80 7.93 14.21 17.50
N LYS A 81 9.00 14.56 18.20
CA LYS A 81 9.68 13.67 19.14
C LYS A 81 8.81 13.20 20.31
N ASN A 82 7.73 13.92 20.59
CA ASN A 82 6.75 13.54 21.62
C ASN A 82 5.71 12.54 21.14
N PHE A 83 5.77 12.12 19.88
CA PHE A 83 4.81 11.22 19.26
C PHE A 83 5.51 9.99 18.65
N GLU A 84 4.77 8.90 18.51
CA GLU A 84 5.14 7.90 17.53
C GLU A 84 4.85 8.47 16.14
N TYR A 85 5.78 8.30 15.20
CA TYR A 85 5.60 8.79 13.84
C TYR A 85 6.33 7.92 12.82
N PHE A 86 5.87 7.99 11.57
CA PHE A 86 6.53 7.43 10.40
C PHE A 86 6.29 8.30 9.17
N PHE A 87 7.07 8.08 8.12
CA PHE A 87 6.91 8.83 6.86
C PHE A 87 5.87 8.18 5.95
N SER A 88 5.10 9.01 5.24
CA SER A 88 4.11 8.56 4.24
C SER A 88 4.76 8.09 2.93
N PHE A 89 6.02 8.42 2.69
CA PHE A 89 6.78 8.01 1.53
C PHE A 89 7.51 6.68 1.76
N TYR A 90 7.93 6.06 0.66
CA TYR A 90 8.64 4.78 0.72
C TYR A 90 10.13 4.99 0.99
N LEU A 91 10.66 4.21 1.92
CA LEU A 91 12.09 4.02 2.12
C LEU A 91 12.57 2.99 1.10
N ASN A 92 13.22 3.44 0.03
CA ASN A 92 13.56 2.60 -1.11
C ASN A 92 14.97 2.02 -1.04
N THR A 93 15.85 2.67 -0.28
CA THR A 93 17.27 2.31 -0.16
C THR A 93 17.67 2.06 1.28
N TRP A 94 18.80 1.38 1.48
CA TRP A 94 19.40 1.23 2.80
C TRP A 94 19.77 2.59 3.42
N GLN A 95 20.13 3.57 2.59
CA GLN A 95 20.44 4.92 3.06
C GLN A 95 19.17 5.61 3.61
N ASP A 96 18.04 5.51 2.90
CA ASP A 96 16.76 6.06 3.39
C ASP A 96 16.38 5.44 4.73
N LEU A 97 16.49 4.11 4.84
CA LEU A 97 16.18 3.40 6.08
C LEU A 97 17.12 3.80 7.23
N ASN A 98 18.43 3.88 6.96
CA ASN A 98 19.40 4.35 7.96
C ASN A 98 19.06 5.76 8.44
N SER A 99 18.76 6.68 7.51
CA SER A 99 18.39 8.05 7.82
C SER A 99 17.12 8.12 8.67
N ALA A 100 16.09 7.39 8.29
CA ALA A 100 14.84 7.33 9.05
C ALA A 100 15.06 6.82 10.47
N VAL A 101 15.79 5.72 10.64
CA VAL A 101 16.10 5.16 11.97
C VAL A 101 16.94 6.13 12.81
N SER A 102 17.90 6.85 12.22
CA SER A 102 18.70 7.86 12.93
C SER A 102 17.87 9.06 13.43
N LEU A 103 16.74 9.33 12.77
CA LEU A 103 15.76 10.33 13.21
C LEU A 103 14.78 9.80 14.26
N GLY A 104 14.94 8.55 14.71
CA GLY A 104 14.05 7.94 15.70
C GLY A 104 12.81 7.26 15.12
N VAL A 105 12.70 7.19 13.79
CA VAL A 105 11.59 6.47 13.12
C VAL A 105 11.78 4.96 13.31
N ASN A 106 10.80 4.30 13.87
CA ASN A 106 10.82 2.86 14.13
C ASN A 106 9.75 2.08 13.37
N GLU A 107 9.02 2.74 12.48
CA GLU A 107 8.00 2.15 11.62
C GLU A 107 7.99 2.87 10.26
N GLY A 108 7.69 2.17 9.15
CA GLY A 108 7.60 2.86 7.86
C GLY A 108 7.30 1.95 6.68
N PHE A 109 6.93 2.59 5.57
CA PHE A 109 6.73 1.92 4.30
C PHE A 109 8.07 1.62 3.64
N ILE A 110 8.31 0.36 3.35
CA ILE A 110 9.51 -0.08 2.64
C ILE A 110 9.14 -0.32 1.17
N GLY A 111 9.90 0.30 0.28
CA GLY A 111 9.73 0.13 -1.16
C GLY A 111 10.57 -1.02 -1.73
N ALA A 112 10.21 -1.49 -2.91
CA ALA A 112 11.03 -2.42 -3.67
C ALA A 112 12.30 -1.72 -4.22
N PRO A 113 13.48 -2.34 -4.25
CA PRO A 113 13.74 -3.77 -3.95
C PRO A 113 14.01 -4.06 -2.47
N LEU A 114 14.13 -3.03 -1.61
CA LEU A 114 14.46 -3.22 -0.21
C LEU A 114 13.40 -4.06 0.53
N PHE A 115 12.13 -3.92 0.14
CA PHE A 115 11.02 -4.70 0.71
C PHE A 115 11.26 -6.22 0.67
N PHE A 116 11.90 -6.74 -0.36
CA PHE A 116 12.15 -8.18 -0.50
C PHE A 116 13.42 -8.66 0.22
N GLN A 117 14.04 -7.80 1.04
CA GLN A 117 15.19 -8.12 1.88
C GLN A 117 14.82 -8.10 3.37
N GLN A 118 13.64 -8.61 3.73
CA GLN A 118 13.06 -8.54 5.07
C GLN A 118 13.97 -9.15 6.15
N ASP A 119 14.62 -10.28 5.85
CA ASP A 119 15.56 -10.91 6.80
C ASP A 119 16.69 -9.96 7.19
N LYS A 120 17.28 -9.27 6.21
CA LYS A 120 18.36 -8.31 6.44
C LYS A 120 17.87 -7.06 7.17
N ILE A 121 16.63 -6.60 6.90
CA ILE A 121 16.03 -5.49 7.63
C ILE A 121 15.86 -5.89 9.10
N LYS A 122 15.31 -7.07 9.36
CA LYS A 122 15.08 -7.58 10.71
C LYS A 122 16.39 -7.84 11.48
N GLU A 123 17.42 -8.34 10.80
CA GLU A 123 18.75 -8.53 11.38
C GLU A 123 19.38 -7.20 11.80
N ARG A 124 19.34 -6.20 10.90
CA ARG A 124 20.00 -4.90 11.14
C ARG A 124 19.18 -3.97 12.04
N TYR A 125 17.87 -4.04 11.96
CA TYR A 125 16.93 -3.20 12.69
C TYR A 125 15.80 -4.04 13.31
N PRO A 126 16.08 -4.84 14.35
CA PRO A 126 15.14 -5.81 14.91
C PRO A 126 13.85 -5.17 15.45
N ASN A 127 13.89 -3.90 15.83
CA ASN A 127 12.74 -3.16 16.35
C ASN A 127 12.00 -2.34 15.28
N PHE A 128 12.50 -2.30 14.04
CA PHE A 128 11.84 -1.56 12.97
C PHE A 128 10.60 -2.32 12.48
N LYS A 129 9.46 -1.63 12.49
CA LYS A 129 8.17 -2.18 12.07
C LYS A 129 7.92 -1.84 10.60
N VAL A 130 7.90 -2.84 9.75
CA VAL A 130 7.63 -2.65 8.32
C VAL A 130 6.14 -2.53 8.05
N ARG A 131 5.75 -1.46 7.38
CA ARG A 131 4.42 -1.30 6.78
C ARG A 131 4.48 -1.66 5.30
N ALA A 132 3.40 -2.23 4.78
CA ALA A 132 3.31 -2.57 3.36
C ALA A 132 1.95 -2.23 2.76
N ILE A 133 1.96 -1.90 1.47
CA ILE A 133 0.74 -1.80 0.65
C ILE A 133 0.75 -2.99 -0.31
N PRO A 134 0.11 -4.12 0.08
CA PRO A 134 0.27 -5.40 -0.62
C PRO A 134 -0.43 -5.44 -1.97
N ASN A 135 -1.26 -4.46 -2.30
CA ASN A 135 -1.98 -4.36 -3.56
C ASN A 135 -1.51 -3.17 -4.42
N ARG A 136 -0.25 -2.74 -4.25
CA ARG A 136 0.30 -1.63 -5.03
C ARG A 136 1.28 -2.11 -6.09
N ALA A 137 0.98 -1.81 -7.37
CA ALA A 137 1.98 -1.70 -8.41
C ALA A 137 2.73 -0.36 -8.28
N ALA A 138 3.99 -0.30 -8.66
CA ALA A 138 4.71 0.97 -8.65
C ALA A 138 4.08 1.91 -9.68
N THR A 139 3.77 3.11 -9.25
CA THR A 139 3.37 4.21 -10.12
C THR A 139 4.57 5.12 -10.29
N GLY A 140 5.40 4.86 -11.32
CA GLY A 140 6.31 5.89 -11.82
C GLY A 140 5.52 6.92 -12.65
N ASN A 141 6.18 8.01 -13.08
CA ASN A 141 5.65 8.99 -14.06
C ASN A 141 5.33 8.38 -15.44
N VAL A 142 5.11 7.09 -15.51
CA VAL A 142 4.80 6.32 -16.70
C VAL A 142 3.33 5.95 -16.61
N ALA A 143 2.61 6.15 -17.67
CA ALA A 143 1.19 5.79 -17.82
C ALA A 143 0.91 4.26 -17.67
N ARG A 144 1.80 3.51 -17.06
CA ARG A 144 1.77 2.05 -16.90
C ARG A 144 2.16 1.67 -15.48
N ALA A 145 1.35 0.83 -14.85
CA ALA A 145 1.68 0.21 -13.58
C ALA A 145 2.92 -0.68 -13.75
N ASP A 146 3.97 -0.39 -13.01
CA ASP A 146 5.20 -1.20 -13.03
C ASP A 146 5.13 -2.25 -11.92
N PHE A 147 4.88 -3.49 -12.30
CA PHE A 147 4.83 -4.61 -11.39
C PHE A 147 6.20 -5.01 -10.84
N ALA A 148 7.26 -4.74 -11.59
CA ALA A 148 8.62 -5.11 -11.17
C ALA A 148 9.07 -4.31 -9.94
N HIS A 149 8.60 -3.07 -9.82
CA HIS A 149 8.99 -2.15 -8.74
C HIS A 149 7.91 -1.99 -7.66
N GLY A 150 6.75 -2.63 -7.79
CA GLY A 150 5.67 -2.60 -6.79
C GLY A 150 5.92 -3.52 -5.61
N THR A 151 5.22 -3.25 -4.51
CA THR A 151 5.24 -4.09 -3.29
C THR A 151 4.06 -5.07 -3.23
N TRP A 152 3.43 -5.36 -4.36
CA TRP A 152 2.29 -6.25 -4.41
C TRP A 152 2.62 -7.67 -3.91
N ILE A 153 1.70 -8.22 -3.14
CA ILE A 153 1.75 -9.55 -2.54
C ILE A 153 0.41 -10.22 -2.85
N ARG A 154 0.40 -11.49 -3.22
CA ARG A 154 -0.86 -12.22 -3.37
C ARG A 154 -1.51 -12.42 -1.99
N PRO A 155 -2.84 -12.37 -1.89
CA PRO A 155 -3.54 -12.63 -0.62
C PRO A 155 -3.14 -13.96 0.03
N GLU A 156 -2.94 -15.00 -0.76
CA GLU A 156 -2.52 -16.33 -0.32
C GLU A 156 -1.08 -16.37 0.22
N ASP A 157 -0.23 -15.44 -0.19
CA ASP A 157 1.18 -15.38 0.22
C ASP A 157 1.37 -14.53 1.48
N THR A 158 0.33 -13.89 2.02
CA THR A 158 0.44 -12.95 3.16
C THR A 158 1.01 -13.59 4.42
N GLU A 159 0.71 -14.85 4.68
CA GLU A 159 1.21 -15.58 5.84
C GLU A 159 2.73 -15.63 5.89
N PHE A 160 3.38 -15.74 4.73
CA PHE A 160 4.84 -15.71 4.63
C PHE A 160 5.43 -14.37 5.10
N TYR A 161 4.71 -13.26 4.91
CA TYR A 161 5.19 -11.93 5.27
C TYR A 161 4.83 -11.50 6.70
N GLU A 162 3.96 -12.23 7.41
CA GLU A 162 3.56 -11.91 8.79
C GLU A 162 4.71 -11.78 9.79
N PRO A 163 5.80 -12.56 9.71
CA PRO A 163 6.93 -12.40 10.60
C PRO A 163 7.70 -11.09 10.42
N TYR A 164 7.53 -10.43 9.30
CA TYR A 164 8.30 -9.27 8.86
C TYR A 164 7.46 -7.99 8.79
N VAL A 165 6.24 -8.08 8.29
CA VAL A 165 5.35 -6.94 8.08
C VAL A 165 4.43 -6.78 9.27
N SER A 166 4.47 -5.61 9.89
CA SER A 166 3.67 -5.30 11.07
C SER A 166 2.24 -4.87 10.72
N CYS A 167 2.06 -4.21 9.57
CA CYS A 167 0.77 -3.66 9.16
C CYS A 167 0.60 -3.63 7.65
N PHE A 168 -0.58 -4.05 7.17
CA PHE A 168 -1.02 -3.84 5.79
C PHE A 168 -1.97 -2.64 5.70
N GLU A 169 -1.67 -1.74 4.75
CA GLU A 169 -2.55 -0.67 4.30
C GLU A 169 -2.89 -0.90 2.82
N PHE A 170 -4.10 -0.52 2.37
CA PHE A 170 -4.53 -0.82 1.02
C PHE A 170 -4.54 0.42 0.13
N ALA A 171 -3.95 0.31 -1.06
CA ALA A 171 -4.10 1.29 -2.11
C ALA A 171 -5.50 1.17 -2.70
N SER A 172 -6.31 2.23 -2.57
CA SER A 172 -7.68 2.22 -3.03
C SER A 172 -8.16 3.61 -3.42
N PRO A 173 -8.83 3.77 -4.57
CA PRO A 173 -9.44 5.03 -5.00
C PRO A 173 -10.76 5.32 -4.28
N SER A 174 -11.45 4.31 -3.76
CA SER A 174 -12.74 4.47 -3.07
C SER A 174 -12.87 3.57 -1.85
N ALA A 175 -13.87 3.86 -1.00
CA ALA A 175 -14.17 3.05 0.19
C ALA A 175 -14.62 1.63 -0.18
N GLU A 176 -15.43 1.48 -1.22
CA GLU A 176 -15.96 0.19 -1.66
C GLU A 176 -14.86 -0.75 -2.16
N ILE A 177 -13.89 -0.19 -2.88
CA ILE A 177 -12.73 -0.96 -3.36
C ILE A 177 -11.84 -1.34 -2.18
N GLU A 178 -11.59 -0.44 -1.24
CA GLU A 178 -10.81 -0.73 -0.05
C GLU A 178 -11.47 -1.83 0.80
N GLU A 179 -12.79 -1.77 1.02
CA GLU A 179 -13.55 -2.82 1.70
C GLU A 179 -13.38 -4.17 1.02
N THR A 180 -13.49 -4.20 -0.32
CA THR A 180 -13.35 -5.42 -1.11
C THR A 180 -11.95 -6.01 -0.98
N VAL A 181 -10.93 -5.18 -1.15
CA VAL A 181 -9.52 -5.59 -1.04
C VAL A 181 -9.20 -6.07 0.38
N TYR A 182 -9.63 -5.33 1.41
CA TYR A 182 -9.45 -5.74 2.80
C TYR A 182 -10.03 -7.13 3.08
N LYS A 183 -11.28 -7.38 2.66
CA LYS A 183 -11.93 -8.68 2.83
C LYS A 183 -11.18 -9.81 2.13
N ILE A 184 -10.64 -9.56 0.95
CA ILE A 184 -9.83 -10.52 0.20
C ILE A 184 -8.56 -10.88 0.99
N TYR A 185 -7.80 -9.87 1.46
CA TYR A 185 -6.57 -10.09 2.21
C TYR A 185 -6.83 -10.73 3.58
N LYS A 186 -7.92 -10.35 4.26
CA LYS A 186 -8.30 -10.94 5.54
C LYS A 186 -8.65 -12.43 5.42
N ARG A 187 -9.28 -12.83 4.31
CA ARG A 187 -9.60 -14.23 4.02
C ARG A 187 -8.41 -15.02 3.50
N ARG A 188 -7.34 -14.33 3.06
CA ARG A 188 -6.16 -14.93 2.41
C ARG A 188 -6.51 -15.78 1.19
N GLU A 189 -7.62 -15.51 0.59
CA GLU A 189 -8.12 -16.22 -0.58
C GLU A 189 -8.74 -15.23 -1.55
N TRP A 190 -8.37 -15.35 -2.83
CA TRP A 190 -8.96 -14.53 -3.86
C TRP A 190 -9.22 -15.33 -5.13
N ARG A 191 -10.40 -15.08 -5.70
CA ARG A 191 -10.81 -15.59 -7.03
C ARG A 191 -11.38 -14.43 -7.81
N GLY A 192 -10.98 -14.29 -9.06
CA GLY A 192 -11.58 -13.29 -9.93
C GLY A 192 -10.57 -12.44 -10.70
N ASN A 193 -11.01 -11.23 -11.04
CA ASN A 193 -10.25 -10.33 -11.88
C ASN A 193 -9.20 -9.56 -11.04
N ILE A 194 -7.94 -9.60 -11.47
CA ILE A 194 -6.82 -8.91 -10.81
C ILE A 194 -7.03 -7.39 -10.68
N ASN A 195 -7.81 -6.77 -11.56
CA ASN A 195 -8.10 -5.34 -11.47
C ASN A 195 -8.87 -4.96 -10.20
N VAL A 196 -9.58 -5.90 -9.59
CA VAL A 196 -10.22 -5.71 -8.29
C VAL A 196 -9.17 -5.63 -7.17
N LEU A 197 -8.12 -6.44 -7.30
CA LEU A 197 -7.05 -6.49 -6.30
C LEU A 197 -6.07 -5.32 -6.46
N ILE A 198 -5.69 -4.99 -7.69
CA ILE A 198 -4.72 -3.94 -8.02
C ILE A 198 -5.42 -2.86 -8.85
N PRO A 199 -6.07 -1.89 -8.20
CA PRO A 199 -6.88 -0.88 -8.88
C PRO A 199 -6.05 0.13 -9.71
N GLN A 200 -4.72 0.13 -9.58
CA GLN A 200 -3.83 0.94 -10.42
C GLN A 200 -3.62 0.35 -11.82
N LEU A 201 -4.04 -0.89 -12.04
CA LEU A 201 -4.14 -1.42 -13.39
C LEU A 201 -5.20 -0.63 -14.12
N ASP A 202 -4.77 0.05 -15.17
CA ASP A 202 -5.50 1.04 -15.96
C ASP A 202 -7.02 0.79 -16.05
N TYR A 203 -7.81 1.80 -15.73
CA TYR A 203 -9.28 1.77 -15.72
C TYR A 203 -9.89 1.39 -17.07
N ASN A 204 -9.18 1.60 -18.18
CA ASN A 204 -9.64 1.18 -19.51
C ASN A 204 -9.67 -0.35 -19.69
N THR A 205 -9.06 -1.12 -18.79
CA THR A 205 -9.14 -2.58 -18.77
C THR A 205 -10.29 -3.14 -17.94
N ASN A 206 -11.11 -2.32 -17.32
CA ASN A 206 -12.17 -2.74 -16.39
C ASN A 206 -13.18 -3.76 -16.99
N ASN A 207 -13.22 -3.91 -18.31
CA ASN A 207 -14.05 -4.90 -19.00
C ASN A 207 -13.29 -6.19 -19.37
N GLN A 208 -12.03 -6.33 -18.99
CA GLN A 208 -11.23 -7.52 -19.30
C GLN A 208 -11.02 -8.35 -18.04
N PHE A 209 -11.42 -9.60 -18.11
CA PHE A 209 -11.12 -10.57 -17.09
C PHE A 209 -9.66 -11.02 -17.22
N ILE A 210 -8.86 -10.72 -16.19
CA ILE A 210 -7.49 -11.17 -16.09
C ILE A 210 -7.44 -12.12 -14.90
N ALA A 211 -7.24 -13.40 -15.21
CA ALA A 211 -7.25 -14.46 -14.22
C ALA A 211 -6.10 -14.27 -13.21
N LYS A 212 -6.39 -14.54 -11.94
CA LYS A 212 -5.42 -14.45 -10.84
C LYS A 212 -4.23 -15.39 -11.04
N GLU A 213 -4.43 -16.53 -11.67
CA GLU A 213 -3.43 -17.58 -11.90
C GLU A 213 -2.22 -17.07 -12.68
N ILE A 214 -2.39 -15.93 -13.38
CA ILE A 214 -1.30 -15.29 -14.12
C ILE A 214 -0.41 -14.45 -13.18
N MET A 215 -0.87 -14.10 -11.98
CA MET A 215 -0.10 -13.30 -11.03
C MET A 215 0.99 -14.17 -10.36
N PRO A 216 2.29 -13.94 -10.65
CA PRO A 216 3.36 -14.76 -10.09
C PRO A 216 3.49 -14.52 -8.59
N THR A 217 3.90 -15.55 -7.84
CA THR A 217 4.34 -15.37 -6.46
C THR A 217 5.68 -14.63 -6.41
N ARG A 218 5.90 -13.84 -5.36
CA ARG A 218 7.18 -13.18 -5.08
C ARG A 218 7.92 -13.78 -3.86
N LEU A 219 7.46 -14.92 -3.35
CA LEU A 219 8.08 -15.57 -2.19
C LEU A 219 9.57 -15.85 -2.38
N ASN A 220 10.01 -16.10 -3.62
CA ASN A 220 11.40 -16.36 -3.97
C ASN A 220 12.14 -15.12 -4.48
N CYS A 221 11.57 -13.93 -4.34
CA CYS A 221 12.25 -12.71 -4.72
C CYS A 221 13.26 -12.31 -3.64
N ASN A 222 14.52 -12.69 -3.82
CA ASN A 222 15.61 -12.36 -2.91
C ASN A 222 16.45 -11.16 -3.38
N GLN A 223 15.90 -10.22 -4.15
CA GLN A 223 16.67 -9.44 -5.09
C GLN A 223 16.88 -7.98 -4.80
N THR A 224 18.09 -7.61 -5.01
CA THR A 224 18.50 -6.34 -5.59
C THR A 224 18.15 -6.35 -7.09
N CYS A 225 17.25 -5.48 -7.56
CA CYS A 225 16.87 -5.38 -8.98
C CYS A 225 18.03 -4.96 -9.91
N GLU A 226 19.23 -4.78 -9.39
CA GLU A 226 20.46 -4.54 -10.11
C GLU A 226 20.90 -5.73 -10.99
N THR A 227 20.46 -6.93 -10.63
CA THR A 227 20.77 -8.16 -11.36
C THR A 227 19.63 -8.63 -12.27
N ARG A 228 19.02 -7.72 -13.03
CA ARG A 228 17.90 -8.02 -13.97
C ARG A 228 18.18 -9.23 -14.89
N ASN A 229 19.44 -9.55 -15.13
CA ASN A 229 19.83 -10.63 -16.06
C ASN A 229 19.69 -12.05 -15.47
N SER A 230 19.44 -12.21 -14.17
CA SER A 230 19.36 -13.52 -13.53
C SER A 230 18.03 -13.82 -12.83
N CYS A 231 17.13 -12.82 -12.69
CA CYS A 231 15.84 -12.99 -12.03
C CYS A 231 14.69 -13.04 -13.05
N HIS A 232 14.10 -14.22 -13.24
CA HIS A 232 12.98 -14.42 -14.16
C HIS A 232 11.61 -14.05 -13.57
N LEU A 233 11.49 -13.66 -12.29
CA LEU A 233 10.22 -13.30 -11.66
C LEU A 233 9.63 -12.02 -12.26
N CYS A 234 10.46 -11.01 -12.49
CA CYS A 234 10.04 -9.79 -13.16
C CYS A 234 9.75 -10.01 -14.65
N ASP A 235 10.49 -10.91 -15.30
CA ASP A 235 10.24 -11.28 -16.70
C ASP A 235 8.85 -11.91 -16.87
N THR A 236 8.40 -12.70 -15.90
CA THR A 236 7.05 -13.25 -15.92
C THR A 236 5.99 -12.15 -15.78
N ALA A 237 6.20 -11.16 -14.91
CA ALA A 237 5.32 -10.01 -14.78
C ALA A 237 5.33 -9.13 -16.05
N LEU A 238 6.49 -8.93 -16.68
CA LEU A 238 6.62 -8.18 -17.92
C LEU A 238 5.98 -8.91 -19.11
N LYS A 239 6.16 -10.23 -19.22
CA LYS A 239 5.49 -11.05 -20.23
C LYS A 239 3.98 -10.99 -20.08
N TRP A 240 3.49 -11.04 -18.86
CA TRP A 240 2.09 -10.91 -18.55
C TRP A 240 1.55 -9.52 -18.94
N GLN A 241 2.27 -8.45 -18.62
CA GLN A 241 1.92 -7.09 -19.05
C GLN A 241 1.88 -6.98 -20.59
N ALA A 242 2.87 -7.52 -21.28
CA ALA A 242 2.89 -7.57 -22.73
C ALA A 242 1.69 -8.36 -23.33
N THR A 243 1.30 -9.46 -22.69
CA THR A 243 0.11 -10.24 -23.09
C THR A 243 -1.17 -9.44 -22.93
N ILE A 244 -1.31 -8.64 -21.87
CA ILE A 244 -2.45 -7.75 -21.66
C ILE A 244 -2.49 -6.67 -22.74
N GLU A 245 -1.37 -6.05 -23.05
CA GLU A 245 -1.26 -5.00 -24.06
C GLU A 245 -1.63 -5.53 -25.46
N GLU A 246 -1.15 -6.71 -25.79
CA GLU A 246 -1.49 -7.38 -27.06
C GLU A 246 -2.99 -7.69 -27.14
N TYR A 247 -3.57 -8.22 -26.08
CA TYR A 247 -5.01 -8.47 -26.02
C TYR A 247 -5.85 -7.20 -26.16
N ARG A 248 -5.40 -6.09 -25.55
CA ARG A 248 -6.03 -4.75 -25.71
C ARG A 248 -6.01 -4.31 -27.17
N ARG A 249 -4.83 -4.36 -27.79
CA ARG A 249 -4.65 -3.98 -29.20
C ARG A 249 -5.60 -4.75 -30.11
N GLN A 250 -5.68 -6.06 -29.98
CA GLN A 250 -6.57 -6.90 -30.77
C GLN A 250 -8.05 -6.56 -30.57
N LYS A 251 -8.46 -6.16 -29.36
CA LYS A 251 -9.84 -5.77 -29.07
C LYS A 251 -10.18 -4.39 -29.63
N GLU A 252 -9.27 -3.46 -29.62
CA GLU A 252 -9.41 -2.13 -30.23
C GLU A 252 -9.53 -2.25 -31.76
N GLU A 253 -8.67 -3.03 -32.39
CA GLU A 253 -8.73 -3.32 -33.82
C GLU A 253 -10.09 -3.91 -34.23
N LYS A 254 -10.62 -4.89 -33.48
CA LYS A 254 -11.95 -5.46 -33.71
C LYS A 254 -13.09 -4.46 -33.53
N ARG A 255 -12.95 -3.48 -32.63
CA ARG A 255 -13.96 -2.41 -32.44
C ARG A 255 -13.92 -1.43 -33.60
N THR A 256 -12.75 -1.06 -34.07
CA THR A 256 -12.59 -0.14 -35.21
C THR A 256 -13.14 -0.75 -36.48
N VAL A 257 -12.86 -2.02 -36.74
CA VAL A 257 -13.42 -2.72 -37.90
C VAL A 257 -14.95 -2.79 -37.86
N LYS A 258 -15.54 -3.05 -36.67
CA LYS A 258 -17.01 -3.06 -36.53
C LYS A 258 -17.66 -1.68 -36.75
N SER A 259 -17.02 -0.61 -36.28
CA SER A 259 -17.54 0.75 -36.46
C SER A 259 -17.47 1.20 -37.91
N THR A 260 -16.44 0.76 -38.65
CA THR A 260 -16.31 1.09 -40.09
C THR A 260 -17.30 0.34 -40.95
N SER A 261 -17.69 -0.89 -40.59
CA SER A 261 -18.69 -1.67 -41.32
C SER A 261 -20.13 -1.20 -41.10
N MET A 262 -20.42 -0.44 -40.04
CA MET A 262 -21.75 0.14 -39.77
C MET A 262 -22.00 1.51 -40.45
N VAL A 263 -20.97 2.09 -41.08
CA VAL A 263 -21.06 3.40 -41.75
C VAL A 263 -21.23 3.24 -43.28
N THR A 264 -21.18 2.02 -43.78
CA THR A 264 -21.23 1.72 -45.23
C THR A 264 -22.54 1.06 -45.67
N ASP A 265 -23.58 0.99 -44.85
CA ASP A 265 -24.98 0.65 -45.18
C ASP A 265 -25.89 1.87 -44.94
#